data_243daf55071d70fcd31f55342dccebed
#
_entry.id   243daf55071d70fcd31f55342dccebed
#
_cell.length_a   1.000
_cell.length_b   1.000
_cell.length_c   1.000
_cell.angle_alpha   90.00
_cell.angle_beta   90.00
_cell.angle_gamma   90.00
#
_symmetry.space_group_name_H-M   'P 1'
#
loop_
_entity.id
_entity.type
_entity.pdbx_description
1 polymer ?
#
loop_
_entity_poly.entity_id
_entity_poly.type
_entity_poly.pdbx_seq_one_letter_code
_entity_poly.pdbx_strand_id
1 'polypeptide(L)'
;MLDPNDLVGVTFWIISAAMVAATYFFTVERDRAVGKWKTSLTVAAMVTGIAAIHYFYMRGVWIETGQSPLVFRYVDWLLTVPLQFVEFYLILAASTVVSAGLFWKLMIASIAMLMFGFIGEMGYMPLPMGILGVLAWVYILYEIFAGEASKVNAASGNAASQTAYNALKWIVSVGWAIYPIGYFLGVGESGSAEALNVIYNLADFVNKIAFGVVIWSAATSDSATQASSSQATA
;
A
#
# COMPACT_ATOMS: atom_id res chain seq x y z
N MET A 1 16.04 18.38 -16.79
CA MET A 1 16.75 17.18 -17.30
C MET A 1 17.09 16.30 -16.09
N LEU A 2 17.24 15.00 -16.25
CA LEU A 2 17.66 14.14 -15.15
C LEU A 2 19.14 14.38 -14.86
N ASP A 3 19.48 14.80 -13.64
CA ASP A 3 20.87 14.91 -13.19
C ASP A 3 21.25 13.60 -12.47
N PRO A 4 22.27 12.86 -12.93
CA PRO A 4 22.69 11.62 -12.28
C PRO A 4 23.28 11.84 -10.87
N ASN A 5 23.61 13.05 -10.50
CA ASN A 5 24.09 13.41 -9.16
C ASN A 5 22.95 13.81 -8.22
N ASP A 6 21.74 14.04 -8.73
CA ASP A 6 20.52 14.26 -7.93
C ASP A 6 19.93 12.91 -7.52
N LEU A 7 20.38 12.37 -6.39
CA LEU A 7 19.93 11.09 -5.86
C LEU A 7 18.41 11.06 -5.65
N VAL A 8 17.82 12.13 -5.16
CA VAL A 8 16.37 12.23 -4.92
C VAL A 8 15.62 12.17 -6.24
N GLY A 9 16.01 12.99 -7.23
CA GLY A 9 15.40 12.97 -8.56
C GLY A 9 15.56 11.62 -9.28
N VAL A 10 16.71 10.94 -9.08
CA VAL A 10 16.94 9.58 -9.60
C VAL A 10 16.02 8.58 -8.94
N THR A 11 15.82 8.64 -7.61
CA THR A 11 14.87 7.72 -6.95
C THR A 11 13.43 7.94 -7.40
N PHE A 12 12.97 9.18 -7.55
CA PHE A 12 11.66 9.47 -8.14
C PHE A 12 11.49 8.86 -9.53
N TRP A 13 12.53 8.95 -10.38
CA TRP A 13 12.50 8.38 -11.74
C TRP A 13 12.42 6.86 -11.73
N ILE A 14 13.28 6.20 -10.96
CA ILE A 14 13.31 4.73 -10.84
C ILE A 14 11.93 4.22 -10.40
N ILE A 15 11.34 4.85 -9.40
CA ILE A 15 10.05 4.43 -8.86
C ILE A 15 8.94 4.67 -9.87
N SER A 16 8.92 5.81 -10.55
CA SER A 16 7.95 6.05 -11.62
C SER A 16 7.97 4.95 -12.67
N ALA A 17 9.15 4.60 -13.17
CA ALA A 17 9.32 3.54 -14.16
C ALA A 17 8.89 2.16 -13.62
N ALA A 18 9.29 1.84 -12.40
CA ALA A 18 8.93 0.57 -11.75
C ALA A 18 7.41 0.45 -11.50
N MET A 19 6.75 1.55 -11.09
CA MET A 19 5.29 1.56 -10.90
C MET A 19 4.53 1.40 -12.21
N VAL A 20 5.01 2.00 -13.31
CA VAL A 20 4.45 1.75 -14.66
C VAL A 20 4.60 0.28 -15.04
N ALA A 21 5.78 -0.31 -14.85
CA ALA A 21 6.03 -1.72 -15.15
C ALA A 21 5.14 -2.64 -14.31
N ALA A 22 4.99 -2.37 -13.01
CA ALA A 22 4.12 -3.12 -12.11
C ALA A 22 2.65 -3.00 -12.51
N THR A 23 2.19 -1.80 -12.89
CA THR A 23 0.83 -1.58 -13.37
C THR A 23 0.53 -2.42 -14.61
N TYR A 24 1.44 -2.40 -15.58
CA TYR A 24 1.32 -3.22 -16.79
C TYR A 24 1.31 -4.71 -16.43
N PHE A 25 2.23 -5.16 -15.59
CA PHE A 25 2.32 -6.55 -15.15
C PHE A 25 1.00 -7.02 -14.49
N PHE A 26 0.48 -6.31 -13.50
CA PHE A 26 -0.76 -6.71 -12.83
C PHE A 26 -1.98 -6.66 -13.77
N THR A 27 -1.99 -5.73 -14.73
CA THR A 27 -3.05 -5.64 -15.73
C THR A 27 -3.08 -6.86 -16.65
N VAL A 28 -1.92 -7.31 -17.12
CA VAL A 28 -1.80 -8.49 -18.00
C VAL A 28 -2.05 -9.78 -17.22
N GLU A 29 -1.44 -9.93 -16.05
CA GLU A 29 -1.57 -11.12 -15.21
C GLU A 29 -2.99 -11.31 -14.62
N ARG A 30 -3.78 -10.24 -14.59
CA ARG A 30 -5.18 -10.29 -14.20
C ARG A 30 -5.99 -11.33 -15.00
N ASP A 31 -5.64 -11.59 -16.24
CA ASP A 31 -6.35 -12.55 -17.09
C ASP A 31 -6.10 -14.01 -16.68
N ARG A 32 -5.09 -14.27 -15.87
CA ARG A 32 -4.81 -15.58 -15.26
C ARG A 32 -5.59 -15.83 -13.96
N ALA A 33 -6.25 -14.81 -13.43
CA ALA A 33 -7.02 -14.90 -12.18
C ALA A 33 -8.52 -15.09 -12.46
N VAL A 34 -9.22 -15.70 -11.52
CA VAL A 34 -10.68 -15.93 -11.57
C VAL A 34 -11.41 -15.29 -10.40
N GLY A 35 -12.69 -15.03 -10.57
CA GLY A 35 -13.55 -14.50 -9.51
C GLY A 35 -13.06 -13.19 -8.90
N LYS A 36 -13.07 -13.10 -7.57
CA LYS A 36 -12.65 -11.90 -6.82
C LYS A 36 -11.16 -11.61 -6.95
N TRP A 37 -10.33 -12.60 -7.23
CA TRP A 37 -8.91 -12.41 -7.50
C TRP A 37 -8.65 -11.51 -8.71
N LYS A 38 -9.51 -11.58 -9.72
CA LYS A 38 -9.43 -10.68 -10.86
C LYS A 38 -9.64 -9.22 -10.46
N THR A 39 -10.54 -8.97 -9.51
CA THR A 39 -10.75 -7.63 -8.94
C THR A 39 -9.55 -7.18 -8.12
N SER A 40 -8.96 -8.06 -7.29
CA SER A 40 -7.76 -7.75 -6.51
C SER A 40 -6.61 -7.32 -7.41
N LEU A 41 -6.30 -8.05 -8.48
CA LEU A 41 -5.25 -7.63 -9.42
C LEU A 41 -5.57 -6.32 -10.15
N THR A 42 -6.85 -6.02 -10.38
CA THR A 42 -7.26 -4.72 -10.90
C THR A 42 -6.94 -3.60 -9.91
N VAL A 43 -7.22 -3.82 -8.62
CA VAL A 43 -6.89 -2.83 -7.57
C VAL A 43 -5.39 -2.67 -7.41
N ALA A 44 -4.59 -3.75 -7.44
CA ALA A 44 -3.13 -3.68 -7.44
C ALA A 44 -2.58 -2.84 -8.60
N ALA A 45 -3.13 -3.04 -9.81
CA ALA A 45 -2.79 -2.21 -10.97
C ALA A 45 -3.19 -0.74 -10.78
N MET A 46 -4.34 -0.47 -10.16
CA MET A 46 -4.77 0.90 -9.83
C MET A 46 -3.82 1.57 -8.83
N VAL A 47 -3.44 0.88 -7.75
CA VAL A 47 -2.50 1.38 -6.74
C VAL A 47 -1.18 1.79 -7.37
N THR A 48 -0.58 0.91 -8.16
CA THR A 48 0.69 1.21 -8.83
C THR A 48 0.55 2.25 -9.94
N GLY A 49 -0.55 2.27 -10.67
CA GLY A 49 -0.82 3.26 -11.73
C GLY A 49 -1.01 4.67 -11.20
N ILE A 50 -1.77 4.82 -10.11
CA ILE A 50 -1.94 6.10 -9.40
C ILE A 50 -0.57 6.58 -8.88
N ALA A 51 0.17 5.69 -8.22
CA ALA A 51 1.51 6.02 -7.73
C ALA A 51 2.45 6.44 -8.87
N ALA A 52 2.45 5.76 -10.01
CA ALA A 52 3.27 6.13 -11.17
C ALA A 52 3.05 7.59 -11.59
N ILE A 53 1.78 8.00 -11.74
CA ILE A 53 1.41 9.37 -12.14
C ILE A 53 1.91 10.38 -11.11
N HIS A 54 1.69 10.11 -9.81
CA HIS A 54 2.11 11.01 -8.74
C HIS A 54 3.63 11.12 -8.64
N TYR A 55 4.35 10.02 -8.78
CA TYR A 55 5.81 10.02 -8.73
C TYR A 55 6.45 10.79 -9.91
N PHE A 56 5.89 10.71 -11.11
CA PHE A 56 6.29 11.58 -12.22
C PHE A 56 6.07 13.05 -11.89
N TYR A 57 4.91 13.39 -11.33
CA TYR A 57 4.58 14.76 -10.96
C TYR A 57 5.46 15.27 -9.82
N MET A 58 5.62 14.50 -8.74
CA MET A 58 6.45 14.84 -7.59
C MET A 58 7.91 15.05 -7.97
N ARG A 59 8.41 14.27 -8.94
CA ARG A 59 9.74 14.48 -9.49
C ARG A 59 9.88 15.86 -10.14
N GLY A 60 8.89 16.30 -10.89
CA GLY A 60 8.85 17.64 -11.49
C GLY A 60 8.94 18.73 -10.41
N VAL A 61 8.12 18.61 -9.37
CA VAL A 61 8.13 19.57 -8.23
C VAL A 61 9.51 19.61 -7.56
N TRP A 62 10.12 18.45 -7.31
CA TRP A 62 11.48 18.40 -6.73
C TRP A 62 12.51 19.11 -7.60
N ILE A 63 12.54 18.83 -8.90
CA ILE A 63 13.52 19.41 -9.83
C ILE A 63 13.36 20.94 -9.96
N GLU A 64 12.11 21.41 -9.93
CA GLU A 64 11.82 22.85 -10.10
C GLU A 64 12.05 23.65 -8.83
N THR A 65 11.77 23.06 -7.67
CA THR A 65 11.73 23.81 -6.41
C THR A 65 12.81 23.42 -5.40
N GLY A 66 13.40 22.24 -5.52
CA GLY A 66 14.27 21.65 -4.50
C GLY A 66 13.55 21.34 -3.17
N GLN A 67 12.21 21.43 -3.17
CA GLN A 67 11.39 21.21 -1.96
C GLN A 67 10.73 19.84 -2.00
N SER A 68 10.48 19.27 -0.81
CA SER A 68 9.73 18.03 -0.70
C SER A 68 8.30 18.20 -1.22
N PRO A 69 7.81 17.34 -2.14
CA PRO A 69 6.46 17.41 -2.70
C PRO A 69 5.41 16.84 -1.74
N LEU A 70 5.42 17.28 -0.48
CA LEU A 70 4.68 16.71 0.63
C LEU A 70 3.17 16.58 0.35
N VAL A 71 2.53 17.65 -0.13
CA VAL A 71 1.09 17.66 -0.42
C VAL A 71 0.72 16.57 -1.43
N PHE A 72 1.51 16.43 -2.51
CA PHE A 72 1.26 15.44 -3.56
C PHE A 72 1.52 14.02 -3.08
N ARG A 73 2.46 13.83 -2.14
CA ARG A 73 2.69 12.55 -1.49
C ARG A 73 1.48 12.10 -0.68
N TYR A 74 0.87 13.01 0.08
CA TYR A 74 -0.38 12.71 0.80
C TYR A 74 -1.58 12.51 -0.12
N VAL A 75 -1.66 13.21 -1.25
CA VAL A 75 -2.69 12.95 -2.27
C VAL A 75 -2.54 11.53 -2.83
N ASP A 76 -1.31 11.10 -3.14
CA ASP A 76 -1.04 9.72 -3.55
C ASP A 76 -1.48 8.72 -2.47
N TRP A 77 -1.06 8.91 -1.22
CA TRP A 77 -1.38 8.00 -0.13
C TRP A 77 -2.88 7.96 0.19
N LEU A 78 -3.59 9.09 0.14
CA LEU A 78 -5.04 9.15 0.35
C LEU A 78 -5.84 8.39 -0.72
N LEU A 79 -5.25 8.16 -1.89
CA LEU A 79 -5.85 7.33 -2.93
C LEU A 79 -5.39 5.88 -2.83
N THR A 80 -4.10 5.65 -2.65
CA THR A 80 -3.51 4.30 -2.75
C THR A 80 -3.66 3.47 -1.49
N VAL A 81 -3.54 4.05 -0.29
CA VAL A 81 -3.63 3.31 0.98
C VAL A 81 -5.04 2.77 1.25
N PRO A 82 -6.13 3.53 1.07
CA PRO A 82 -7.48 2.96 1.14
C PRO A 82 -7.69 1.81 0.14
N LEU A 83 -7.15 1.90 -1.08
CA LEU A 83 -7.22 0.81 -2.06
C LEU A 83 -6.47 -0.44 -1.58
N GLN A 84 -5.34 -0.31 -0.88
CA GLN A 84 -4.65 -1.46 -0.29
C GLN A 84 -5.50 -2.13 0.80
N PHE A 85 -6.35 -1.40 1.54
CA PHE A 85 -7.31 -2.01 2.46
C PHE A 85 -8.52 -2.62 1.75
N VAL A 86 -8.94 -2.10 0.61
CA VAL A 86 -9.86 -2.83 -0.28
C VAL A 86 -9.28 -4.19 -0.65
N GLU A 87 -7.99 -4.28 -0.93
CA GLU A 87 -7.32 -5.55 -1.23
C GLU A 87 -7.29 -6.51 -0.05
N PHE A 88 -7.02 -6.05 1.17
CA PHE A 88 -7.16 -6.89 2.37
C PHE A 88 -8.56 -7.49 2.47
N TYR A 89 -9.58 -6.67 2.26
CA TYR A 89 -10.97 -7.13 2.24
C TYR A 89 -11.22 -8.16 1.11
N LEU A 90 -10.74 -7.89 -0.10
CA LEU A 90 -10.95 -8.77 -1.26
C LEU A 90 -10.26 -10.13 -1.11
N ILE A 91 -9.07 -10.19 -0.53
CA ILE A 91 -8.36 -11.45 -0.23
C ILE A 91 -9.20 -12.32 0.71
N LEU A 92 -9.72 -11.75 1.78
CA LEU A 92 -10.60 -12.45 2.70
C LEU A 92 -11.90 -12.86 2.00
N ALA A 93 -12.50 -11.94 1.25
CA ALA A 93 -13.75 -12.17 0.52
C ALA A 93 -13.61 -13.11 -0.69
N ALA A 94 -12.40 -13.44 -1.13
CA ALA A 94 -12.17 -14.46 -2.16
C ALA A 94 -12.46 -15.88 -1.65
N SER A 95 -12.26 -16.11 -0.36
CA SER A 95 -12.39 -17.44 0.26
C SER A 95 -13.51 -17.57 1.29
N THR A 96 -14.07 -16.45 1.79
CA THR A 96 -15.11 -16.49 2.83
C THR A 96 -16.04 -15.27 2.76
N VAL A 97 -17.10 -15.31 3.55
CA VAL A 97 -18.02 -14.16 3.71
C VAL A 97 -17.41 -13.18 4.73
N VAL A 98 -17.24 -11.95 4.32
CA VAL A 98 -16.66 -10.88 5.15
C VAL A 98 -17.69 -9.79 5.40
N SER A 99 -17.75 -9.30 6.64
CA SER A 99 -18.70 -8.25 7.01
C SER A 99 -18.34 -6.91 6.36
N ALA A 100 -19.33 -6.13 5.92
CA ALA A 100 -19.12 -4.77 5.49
C ALA A 100 -18.58 -3.88 6.64
N GLY A 101 -18.85 -4.25 7.88
CA GLY A 101 -18.33 -3.58 9.07
C GLY A 101 -16.81 -3.62 9.13
N LEU A 102 -16.18 -4.75 8.83
CA LEU A 102 -14.72 -4.87 8.79
C LEU A 102 -14.12 -3.97 7.70
N PHE A 103 -14.73 -3.95 6.51
CA PHE A 103 -14.32 -3.06 5.43
C PHE A 103 -14.27 -1.61 5.89
N TRP A 104 -15.37 -1.12 6.48
CA TRP A 104 -15.47 0.28 6.92
C TRP A 104 -14.55 0.62 8.09
N LYS A 105 -14.30 -0.33 9.01
CA LYS A 105 -13.33 -0.13 10.09
C LYS A 105 -11.93 0.16 9.54
N LEU A 106 -11.43 -0.69 8.64
CA LEU A 106 -10.10 -0.52 8.04
C LEU A 106 -10.04 0.74 7.16
N MET A 107 -11.08 1.00 6.37
CA MET A 107 -11.18 2.16 5.50
C MET A 107 -11.12 3.47 6.29
N ILE A 108 -11.98 3.62 7.30
CA ILE A 108 -12.05 4.84 8.12
C ILE A 108 -10.74 5.03 8.91
N ALA A 109 -10.20 3.96 9.48
CA ALA A 109 -8.95 4.04 10.22
C ALA A 109 -7.78 4.47 9.31
N SER A 110 -7.71 3.96 8.08
CA SER A 110 -6.65 4.34 7.13
C SER A 110 -6.75 5.80 6.69
N ILE A 111 -7.96 6.28 6.41
CA ILE A 111 -8.19 7.69 6.09
C ILE A 111 -7.85 8.59 7.29
N ALA A 112 -8.29 8.23 8.49
CA ALA A 112 -7.97 8.98 9.70
C ALA A 112 -6.47 9.06 9.97
N MET A 113 -5.76 7.93 9.83
CA MET A 113 -4.30 7.86 9.94
C MET A 113 -3.61 8.89 9.03
N LEU A 114 -4.00 8.91 7.75
CA LEU A 114 -3.40 9.80 6.75
C LEU A 114 -3.79 11.27 6.99
N MET A 115 -5.03 11.54 7.35
CA MET A 115 -5.50 12.91 7.62
C MET A 115 -4.78 13.51 8.83
N PHE A 116 -4.62 12.76 9.91
CA PHE A 116 -3.85 13.22 11.07
C PHE A 116 -2.38 13.45 10.69
N GLY A 117 -1.75 12.54 9.96
CA GLY A 117 -0.39 12.72 9.47
C GLY A 117 -0.25 13.98 8.62
N PHE A 118 -1.14 14.18 7.66
CA PHE A 118 -1.13 15.37 6.78
C PHE A 118 -1.28 16.67 7.56
N ILE A 119 -2.26 16.77 8.44
CA ILE A 119 -2.51 17.96 9.25
C ILE A 119 -1.28 18.31 10.10
N GLY A 120 -0.65 17.30 10.69
CA GLY A 120 0.56 17.49 11.50
C GLY A 120 1.76 17.95 10.68
N GLU A 121 2.04 17.35 9.52
CA GLU A 121 3.14 17.76 8.64
C GLU A 121 2.91 19.13 7.98
N MET A 122 1.64 19.57 7.86
CA MET A 122 1.31 20.95 7.48
C MET A 122 1.55 21.96 8.60
N GLY A 123 2.08 21.53 9.74
CA GLY A 123 2.47 22.40 10.86
C GLY A 123 1.39 22.63 11.92
N TYR A 124 0.21 22.03 11.80
CA TYR A 124 -0.83 22.16 12.82
C TYR A 124 -0.68 21.07 13.88
N MET A 125 -0.30 21.46 15.09
CA MET A 125 -0.12 20.57 16.25
C MET A 125 0.68 19.28 15.86
N PRO A 126 1.91 19.39 15.33
CA PRO A 126 2.59 18.26 14.69
C PRO A 126 2.70 17.03 15.61
N LEU A 127 3.14 17.19 16.86
CA LEU A 127 3.29 16.06 17.77
C LEU A 127 1.95 15.38 18.13
N PRO A 128 0.88 16.08 18.54
CA PRO A 128 -0.43 15.48 18.79
C PRO A 128 -1.01 14.78 17.54
N MET A 129 -0.93 15.41 16.38
CA MET A 129 -1.47 14.84 15.14
C MET A 129 -0.69 13.58 14.72
N GLY A 130 0.64 13.59 14.83
CA GLY A 130 1.44 12.39 14.60
C GLY A 130 1.08 11.24 15.52
N ILE A 131 0.88 11.52 16.82
CA ILE A 131 0.43 10.50 17.79
C ILE A 131 -0.95 9.93 17.40
N LEU A 132 -1.91 10.77 17.01
CA LEU A 132 -3.23 10.31 16.57
C LEU A 132 -3.14 9.46 15.30
N GLY A 133 -2.27 9.83 14.36
CA GLY A 133 -2.00 9.03 13.17
C GLY A 133 -1.43 7.65 13.51
N VAL A 134 -0.46 7.59 14.42
CA VAL A 134 0.10 6.31 14.93
C VAL A 134 -0.95 5.48 15.66
N LEU A 135 -1.81 6.07 16.47
CA LEU A 135 -2.89 5.35 17.16
C LEU A 135 -3.88 4.74 16.15
N ALA A 136 -4.22 5.44 15.09
CA ALA A 136 -5.06 4.90 14.01
C ALA A 136 -4.37 3.72 13.31
N TRP A 137 -3.06 3.81 13.03
CA TRP A 137 -2.27 2.69 12.50
C TRP A 137 -2.21 1.50 13.46
N VAL A 138 -1.97 1.73 14.75
CA VAL A 138 -1.98 0.67 15.78
C VAL A 138 -3.34 -0.03 15.85
N TYR A 139 -4.44 0.71 15.71
CA TYR A 139 -5.77 0.10 15.60
C TYR A 139 -5.89 -0.82 14.38
N ILE A 140 -5.37 -0.40 13.22
CA ILE A 140 -5.31 -1.25 12.03
C ILE A 140 -4.49 -2.51 12.31
N LEU A 141 -3.32 -2.38 12.94
CA LEU A 141 -2.50 -3.53 13.33
C LEU A 141 -3.27 -4.46 14.27
N TYR A 142 -3.99 -3.93 15.24
CA TYR A 142 -4.85 -4.75 16.10
C TYR A 142 -5.86 -5.57 15.29
N GLU A 143 -6.58 -4.96 14.34
CA GLU A 143 -7.57 -5.67 13.52
C GLU A 143 -6.94 -6.77 12.67
N ILE A 144 -5.77 -6.55 12.08
CA ILE A 144 -5.12 -7.53 11.22
C ILE A 144 -4.29 -8.59 11.99
N PHE A 145 -3.93 -8.37 13.26
CA PHE A 145 -3.18 -9.35 14.05
C PHE A 145 -4.06 -10.13 15.03
N ALA A 146 -5.08 -9.50 15.62
CA ALA A 146 -5.88 -10.06 16.73
C ALA A 146 -7.39 -9.80 16.60
N GLY A 147 -7.80 -8.85 15.78
CA GLY A 147 -9.19 -8.43 15.60
C GLY A 147 -10.02 -9.35 14.69
N GLU A 148 -11.08 -8.78 14.11
CA GLU A 148 -12.01 -9.49 13.25
C GLU A 148 -11.32 -10.01 11.97
N ALA A 149 -10.45 -9.21 11.34
CA ALA A 149 -9.74 -9.60 10.13
C ALA A 149 -8.89 -10.86 10.33
N SER A 150 -8.16 -10.93 11.44
CA SER A 150 -7.34 -12.11 11.79
C SER A 150 -8.19 -13.37 11.97
N LYS A 151 -9.34 -13.26 12.65
CA LYS A 151 -10.25 -14.38 12.90
C LYS A 151 -10.88 -14.89 11.58
N VAL A 152 -11.32 -13.97 10.73
CA VAL A 152 -11.86 -14.29 9.41
C VAL A 152 -10.82 -14.99 8.55
N ASN A 153 -9.56 -14.52 8.54
CA ASN A 153 -8.48 -15.17 7.82
C ASN A 153 -8.21 -16.59 8.33
N ALA A 154 -8.14 -16.77 9.64
CA ALA A 154 -7.90 -18.09 10.24
C ALA A 154 -9.02 -19.10 9.90
N ALA A 155 -10.27 -18.64 9.80
CA ALA A 155 -11.43 -19.47 9.47
C ALA A 155 -11.63 -19.69 7.96
N SER A 156 -10.87 -19.04 7.09
CA SER A 156 -11.09 -19.06 5.63
C SER A 156 -10.89 -20.43 4.99
N GLY A 157 -10.01 -21.27 5.54
CA GLY A 157 -9.68 -22.59 4.99
C GLY A 157 -8.94 -22.55 3.65
N ASN A 158 -8.60 -21.37 3.11
CA ASN A 158 -7.92 -21.21 1.84
C ASN A 158 -6.43 -20.86 2.07
N ALA A 159 -5.53 -21.78 1.70
CA ALA A 159 -4.09 -21.63 1.94
C ALA A 159 -3.48 -20.44 1.20
N ALA A 160 -3.90 -20.15 -0.03
CA ALA A 160 -3.40 -19.03 -0.82
C ALA A 160 -3.79 -17.69 -0.18
N SER A 161 -5.07 -17.57 0.23
CA SER A 161 -5.60 -16.40 0.94
C SER A 161 -4.86 -16.18 2.27
N GLN A 162 -4.68 -17.23 3.08
CA GLN A 162 -3.98 -17.16 4.35
C GLN A 162 -2.51 -16.78 4.20
N THR A 163 -1.84 -17.31 3.18
CA THR A 163 -0.44 -16.97 2.88
C THR A 163 -0.30 -15.50 2.47
N ALA A 164 -1.16 -15.03 1.56
CA ALA A 164 -1.19 -13.62 1.17
C ALA A 164 -1.47 -12.71 2.36
N TYR A 165 -2.50 -12.99 3.14
CA TYR A 165 -2.84 -12.23 4.32
C TYR A 165 -1.66 -12.12 5.30
N ASN A 166 -0.99 -13.23 5.57
CA ASN A 166 0.16 -13.25 6.49
C ASN A 166 1.36 -12.45 5.95
N ALA A 167 1.61 -12.47 4.65
CA ALA A 167 2.65 -11.65 4.03
C ALA A 167 2.29 -10.16 4.09
N LEU A 168 1.07 -9.79 3.70
CA LEU A 168 0.59 -8.40 3.73
C LEU A 168 0.57 -7.81 5.14
N LYS A 169 0.22 -8.62 6.14
CA LYS A 169 0.29 -8.24 7.54
C LYS A 169 1.67 -7.71 7.94
N TRP A 170 2.74 -8.35 7.46
CA TRP A 170 4.11 -7.90 7.72
C TRP A 170 4.50 -6.65 6.90
N ILE A 171 3.99 -6.49 5.70
CA ILE A 171 4.18 -5.27 4.92
C ILE A 171 3.55 -4.08 5.65
N VAL A 172 2.30 -4.20 6.09
CA VAL A 172 1.57 -3.12 6.79
C VAL A 172 2.15 -2.83 8.18
N SER A 173 2.80 -3.80 8.84
CA SER A 173 3.43 -3.56 10.14
C SER A 173 4.87 -3.08 10.00
N VAL A 174 5.76 -3.93 9.50
CA VAL A 174 7.20 -3.62 9.41
C VAL A 174 7.49 -2.65 8.27
N GLY A 175 6.91 -2.89 7.09
CA GLY A 175 7.13 -2.03 5.93
C GLY A 175 6.60 -0.62 6.13
N TRP A 176 5.43 -0.48 6.77
CA TRP A 176 4.83 0.84 7.00
C TRP A 176 5.36 1.58 8.23
N ALA A 177 6.08 0.91 9.13
CA ALA A 177 6.71 1.58 10.28
C ALA A 177 7.67 2.72 9.86
N ILE A 178 8.19 2.66 8.64
CA ILE A 178 9.09 3.68 8.08
C ILE A 178 8.42 5.06 7.97
N TYR A 179 7.10 5.11 7.73
CA TYR A 179 6.38 6.38 7.53
C TYR A 179 6.25 7.19 8.84
N PRO A 180 5.76 6.62 9.96
CA PRO A 180 5.76 7.36 11.23
C PRO A 180 7.18 7.67 11.72
N ILE A 181 8.18 6.83 11.48
CA ILE A 181 9.57 7.15 11.79
C ILE A 181 10.02 8.39 11.00
N GLY A 182 9.79 8.40 9.69
CA GLY A 182 10.10 9.56 8.85
C GLY A 182 9.34 10.82 9.26
N TYR A 183 8.07 10.69 9.62
CA TYR A 183 7.26 11.78 10.15
C TYR A 183 7.91 12.45 11.36
N PHE A 184 8.24 11.69 12.40
CA PHE A 184 8.82 12.27 13.62
C PHE A 184 10.25 12.79 13.42
N LEU A 185 11.02 12.21 12.51
CA LEU A 185 12.32 12.76 12.10
C LEU A 185 12.17 14.10 11.36
N GLY A 186 11.16 14.22 10.49
CA GLY A 186 10.88 15.45 9.75
C GLY A 186 10.34 16.57 10.65
N VAL A 187 9.39 16.27 11.51
CA VAL A 187 8.81 17.23 12.47
C VAL A 187 9.84 17.68 13.51
N GLY A 188 10.76 16.80 13.91
CA GLY A 188 11.85 17.12 14.84
C GLY A 188 13.04 17.85 14.21
N GLU A 189 12.97 18.18 12.91
CA GLU A 189 14.08 18.79 12.15
C GLU A 189 15.39 17.97 12.18
N SER A 190 15.28 16.68 12.52
CA SER A 190 16.43 15.78 12.68
C SER A 190 16.86 15.10 11.37
N GLY A 191 16.00 15.15 10.34
CA GLY A 191 16.23 14.54 9.02
C GLY A 191 16.39 15.59 7.93
N SER A 192 17.33 15.39 6.99
CA SER A 192 17.36 16.23 5.80
C SER A 192 16.19 15.91 4.87
N ALA A 193 15.70 16.91 4.16
CA ALA A 193 14.62 16.73 3.17
C ALA A 193 14.99 15.70 2.09
N GLU A 194 16.27 15.68 1.68
CA GLU A 194 16.77 14.71 0.70
C GLU A 194 16.69 13.29 1.25
N ALA A 195 17.18 13.03 2.46
CA ALA A 195 17.16 11.70 3.08
C ALA A 195 15.74 11.20 3.27
N LEU A 196 14.82 12.05 3.75
CA LEU A 196 13.41 11.70 3.93
C LEU A 196 12.73 11.37 2.60
N ASN A 197 12.99 12.13 1.53
CA ASN A 197 12.45 11.83 0.21
C ASN A 197 12.96 10.49 -0.33
N VAL A 198 14.27 10.20 -0.22
CA VAL A 198 14.84 8.91 -0.64
C VAL A 198 14.19 7.75 0.14
N ILE A 199 14.07 7.89 1.46
CA ILE A 199 13.47 6.87 2.33
C ILE A 199 12.00 6.62 1.94
N TYR A 200 11.18 7.66 1.81
CA TYR A 200 9.78 7.51 1.42
C TYR A 200 9.63 6.96 0.00
N ASN A 201 10.48 7.37 -0.92
CA ASN A 201 10.48 6.87 -2.28
C ASN A 201 10.73 5.34 -2.29
N LEU A 202 11.80 4.89 -1.61
CA LEU A 202 12.12 3.45 -1.52
C LEU A 202 11.05 2.66 -0.74
N ALA A 203 10.48 3.25 0.31
CA ALA A 203 9.40 2.63 1.06
C ALA A 203 8.17 2.38 0.17
N ASP A 204 7.74 3.38 -0.59
CA ASP A 204 6.61 3.23 -1.52
C ASP A 204 6.90 2.19 -2.62
N PHE A 205 8.12 2.20 -3.18
CA PHE A 205 8.55 1.19 -4.15
C PHE A 205 8.35 -0.23 -3.61
N VAL A 206 8.91 -0.51 -2.43
CA VAL A 206 8.82 -1.84 -1.82
C VAL A 206 7.38 -2.14 -1.40
N ASN A 207 6.75 -1.26 -0.64
CA ASN A 207 5.45 -1.53 -0.02
C ASN A 207 4.31 -1.66 -1.04
N LYS A 208 4.30 -0.89 -2.13
CA LYS A 208 3.25 -0.98 -3.14
C LYS A 208 3.47 -2.13 -4.12
N ILE A 209 4.69 -2.31 -4.61
CA ILE A 209 4.98 -3.38 -5.59
C ILE A 209 4.96 -4.75 -4.91
N ALA A 210 5.63 -4.90 -3.75
CA ALA A 210 5.60 -6.18 -3.02
C ALA A 210 4.18 -6.56 -2.58
N PHE A 211 3.36 -5.58 -2.19
CA PHE A 211 1.95 -5.79 -1.88
C PHE A 211 1.21 -6.43 -3.05
N GLY A 212 1.31 -5.83 -4.24
CA GLY A 212 0.69 -6.36 -5.46
C GLY A 212 1.24 -7.73 -5.88
N VAL A 213 2.55 -7.96 -5.74
CA VAL A 213 3.18 -9.26 -6.05
C VAL A 213 2.67 -10.37 -5.13
N VAL A 214 2.48 -10.10 -3.85
CA VAL A 214 1.87 -11.06 -2.91
C VAL A 214 0.46 -11.43 -3.35
N ILE A 215 -0.34 -10.45 -3.74
CA ILE A 215 -1.71 -10.68 -4.25
C ILE A 215 -1.68 -11.47 -5.55
N TRP A 216 -0.81 -11.12 -6.48
CA TRP A 216 -0.64 -11.85 -7.74
C TRP A 216 -0.29 -13.32 -7.52
N SER A 217 0.64 -13.60 -6.63
CA SER A 217 1.07 -14.97 -6.30
C SER A 217 -0.10 -15.79 -5.76
N ALA A 218 -0.88 -15.25 -4.84
CA ALA A 218 -2.05 -15.93 -4.28
C ALA A 218 -3.16 -16.09 -5.32
N ALA A 219 -3.45 -15.05 -6.10
CA ALA A 219 -4.48 -15.07 -7.13
C ALA A 219 -4.23 -16.13 -8.20
N THR A 220 -3.01 -16.22 -8.70
CA THR A 220 -2.65 -17.19 -9.73
C THR A 220 -2.60 -18.61 -9.18
N SER A 221 -2.08 -18.81 -7.96
CA SER A 221 -2.02 -20.12 -7.30
C SER A 221 -3.42 -20.68 -7.02
N ASP A 222 -4.30 -19.88 -6.42
CA ASP A 222 -5.67 -20.30 -6.10
C ASP A 222 -6.49 -20.57 -7.36
N SER A 223 -6.36 -19.72 -8.39
CA SER A 223 -7.02 -19.89 -9.67
C SER A 223 -6.62 -21.20 -10.38
N ALA A 224 -5.33 -21.55 -10.34
CA ALA A 224 -4.84 -22.82 -10.89
C ALA A 224 -5.41 -24.02 -10.14
N THR A 225 -5.51 -23.95 -8.81
CA THR A 225 -6.09 -25.00 -7.96
C THR A 225 -7.57 -25.20 -8.29
N GLN A 226 -8.34 -24.12 -8.46
CA GLN A 226 -9.75 -24.18 -8.83
C GLN A 226 -9.95 -24.82 -10.21
N ALA A 227 -9.11 -24.47 -11.19
CA ALA A 227 -9.17 -25.06 -12.53
C ALA A 227 -8.91 -26.58 -12.52
N SER A 228 -7.91 -27.03 -11.75
CA SER A 228 -7.56 -28.45 -11.62
C SER A 228 -8.69 -29.26 -10.95
N SER A 229 -9.30 -28.72 -9.91
CA SER A 229 -10.41 -29.38 -9.21
C SER A 229 -11.66 -29.51 -10.09
N SER A 230 -11.95 -28.53 -10.93
CA SER A 230 -13.08 -28.56 -11.86
C SER A 230 -12.90 -29.62 -12.97
N GLN A 231 -11.64 -29.85 -13.42
CA GLN A 231 -11.34 -30.89 -14.41
C GLN A 231 -11.40 -32.31 -13.83
N ALA A 232 -11.11 -32.48 -12.53
CA ALA A 232 -11.17 -33.78 -11.88
C ALA A 232 -12.59 -34.26 -11.58
N THR A 233 -13.59 -33.36 -11.63
CA THR A 233 -15.02 -33.66 -11.36
C THR A 233 -15.86 -33.71 -12.63
N ALA A 234 -15.32 -33.46 -13.80
CA ALA A 234 -15.95 -33.55 -15.12
C ALA A 234 -15.56 -34.83 -15.85
#